data_13a608e327183b85112425ad3d026b09
#
_entry.id   13a608e327183b85112425ad3d026b09
#
_cell.length_a   1.000
_cell.length_b   1.000
_cell.length_c   1.000
_cell.angle_alpha   90.00
_cell.angle_beta   90.00
_cell.angle_gamma   90.00
#
_symmetry.space_group_name_H-M   'P 1'
#
loop_
_entity.id
_entity.type
_entity.pdbx_description
1 polymer ?
#
loop_
_entity_poly.entity_id
_entity_poly.type
_entity_poly.pdbx_seq_one_letter_code
_entity_poly.pdbx_strand_id
1 'polypeptide(L)'
;MIRGAHFSDIHYAGATLTEVDRCFTFAVNEAIDRGIDFAVISGDSTDHALDVHAPAVEALARNIRRLADYCPVLMLQGTFSHEPPGTLNVFRLLGGRYPVHVADRLEQVALLQGGTWQASASWRFDDAPQGMRALFSCVPTVNKATVAAAVGATEAAQAIGEQLSILLRGFASINETARKNGIATIGVSHGTVHGCMTEHGVPMAGFDHEFTTASLFSAGATAFMLGHIHKHQAWQQNGRLIAYAGSIGRLHYGEQGDKGFLLWEIGTDAARFDLVPTPAKRTIDIIFDGMPDLDDIRKCAQETGIDGAFVRVRWTMPEEDRHEVDRKEIERILNTAAEVKLEGRVIPVVRTRAAGISQEASIAAKVQAWAKATEAKGEPLLACLEALQQKTPEEIASDILTRPIVAQTAMHAVPDTECAAIAEEAKALEEPVELF
;
A
#
# COMPACT_ATOMS: atom_id res chain seq x y z
N MET A 1 5.98 34.85 8.15
CA MET A 1 5.23 33.83 7.41
C MET A 1 6.24 33.08 6.55
N ILE A 2 6.16 31.75 6.48
CA ILE A 2 7.04 30.87 5.68
C ILE A 2 6.18 30.00 4.77
N ARG A 3 6.64 29.71 3.55
CA ARG A 3 5.94 28.89 2.55
C ARG A 3 6.58 27.52 2.45
N GLY A 4 5.77 26.46 2.46
CA GLY A 4 6.25 25.09 2.34
C GLY A 4 5.45 24.25 1.35
N ALA A 5 6.12 23.40 0.60
CA ALA A 5 5.45 22.32 -0.13
C ALA A 5 5.41 21.07 0.74
N HIS A 6 4.25 20.42 0.79
CA HIS A 6 4.04 19.17 1.51
C HIS A 6 3.60 18.09 0.56
N PHE A 7 4.48 17.15 0.29
CA PHE A 7 4.27 15.94 -0.50
C PHE A 7 4.15 14.75 0.44
N SER A 8 3.39 13.74 0.05
CA SER A 8 3.23 12.49 0.81
C SER A 8 2.88 11.32 -0.10
N ASP A 9 3.13 10.12 0.38
CA ASP A 9 2.63 8.89 -0.22
C ASP A 9 2.89 8.85 -1.74
N ILE A 10 4.15 9.02 -2.11
CA ILE A 10 4.60 9.10 -3.50
C ILE A 10 4.63 7.71 -4.12
N HIS A 11 5.13 6.71 -3.36
CA HIS A 11 5.17 5.29 -3.75
C HIS A 11 5.88 5.03 -5.07
N TYR A 12 7.13 5.50 -5.21
CA TYR A 12 7.94 5.14 -6.35
C TYR A 12 8.15 3.62 -6.43
N ALA A 13 7.75 3.03 -7.53
CA ALA A 13 7.91 1.61 -7.83
C ALA A 13 8.12 1.39 -9.33
N GLY A 14 8.75 0.27 -9.72
CA GLY A 14 8.99 -0.02 -11.14
C GLY A 14 7.72 -0.11 -11.97
N ALA A 15 6.67 -0.74 -11.43
CA ALA A 15 5.40 -0.93 -12.13
C ALA A 15 4.61 0.37 -12.38
N THR A 16 4.79 1.37 -11.52
CA THR A 16 4.03 2.65 -11.57
C THR A 16 4.91 3.83 -11.94
N LEU A 17 6.20 3.60 -12.26
CA LEU A 17 7.22 4.62 -12.41
C LEU A 17 6.80 5.78 -13.32
N THR A 18 6.32 5.50 -14.52
CA THR A 18 5.97 6.53 -15.51
C THR A 18 4.89 7.48 -14.99
N GLU A 19 3.89 6.95 -14.33
CA GLU A 19 2.77 7.75 -13.81
C GLU A 19 3.19 8.54 -12.55
N VAL A 20 3.86 7.88 -11.61
CA VAL A 20 4.31 8.50 -10.36
C VAL A 20 5.34 9.60 -10.66
N ASP A 21 6.34 9.32 -11.52
CA ASP A 21 7.36 10.32 -11.87
C ASP A 21 6.75 11.50 -12.63
N ARG A 22 5.76 11.29 -13.49
CA ARG A 22 5.00 12.36 -14.16
C ARG A 22 4.30 13.27 -13.15
N CYS A 23 3.58 12.68 -12.19
CA CYS A 23 2.86 13.43 -11.17
C CYS A 23 3.80 14.17 -10.23
N PHE A 24 4.86 13.51 -9.74
CA PHE A 24 5.78 14.12 -8.80
C PHE A 24 6.67 15.16 -9.46
N THR A 25 7.13 14.94 -10.70
CA THR A 25 7.87 15.95 -11.47
C THR A 25 7.04 17.20 -11.70
N PHE A 26 5.75 17.06 -12.03
CA PHE A 26 4.82 18.17 -12.12
C PHE A 26 4.71 18.92 -10.78
N ALA A 27 4.50 18.20 -9.68
CA ALA A 27 4.35 18.78 -8.36
C ALA A 27 5.62 19.54 -7.90
N VAL A 28 6.80 19.01 -8.21
CA VAL A 28 8.09 19.67 -7.94
C VAL A 28 8.21 20.97 -8.73
N ASN A 29 7.85 20.96 -10.02
CA ASN A 29 7.86 22.18 -10.86
C ASN A 29 6.93 23.25 -10.30
N GLU A 30 5.67 22.89 -10.04
CA GLU A 30 4.67 23.80 -9.47
C GLU A 30 5.12 24.38 -8.13
N ALA A 31 5.71 23.57 -7.24
CA ALA A 31 6.20 24.04 -5.96
C ALA A 31 7.35 25.06 -6.12
N ILE A 32 8.29 24.81 -7.01
CA ILE A 32 9.41 25.72 -7.31
C ILE A 32 8.89 27.02 -7.92
N ASP A 33 8.00 26.95 -8.91
CA ASP A 33 7.46 28.11 -9.61
C ASP A 33 6.63 29.02 -8.67
N ARG A 34 6.01 28.44 -7.64
CA ARG A 34 5.24 29.16 -6.62
C ARG A 34 6.10 29.74 -5.47
N GLY A 35 7.39 29.52 -5.48
CA GLY A 35 8.33 30.18 -4.59
C GLY A 35 8.26 29.68 -3.14
N ILE A 36 8.52 28.38 -2.92
CA ILE A 36 8.57 27.78 -1.57
C ILE A 36 9.89 28.07 -0.86
N ASP A 37 9.85 28.12 0.48
CA ASP A 37 11.03 28.28 1.34
C ASP A 37 11.60 26.93 1.79
N PHE A 38 10.79 25.87 1.80
CA PHE A 38 11.17 24.50 2.15
C PHE A 38 10.22 23.46 1.53
N ALA A 39 10.67 22.22 1.46
CA ALA A 39 9.84 21.09 1.06
C ALA A 39 9.84 19.99 2.13
N VAL A 40 8.68 19.36 2.34
CA VAL A 40 8.50 18.22 3.24
C VAL A 40 7.94 17.06 2.44
N ILE A 41 8.52 15.86 2.63
CA ILE A 41 7.96 14.59 2.20
C ILE A 41 7.63 13.81 3.47
N SER A 42 6.35 13.64 3.77
CA SER A 42 5.87 13.08 5.03
C SER A 42 5.74 11.57 5.04
N GLY A 43 6.66 10.86 4.36
CA GLY A 43 6.77 9.40 4.33
C GLY A 43 6.23 8.76 3.06
N ASP A 44 6.50 7.45 2.94
CA ASP A 44 6.12 6.57 1.84
C ASP A 44 6.55 7.12 0.47
N SER A 45 7.84 7.50 0.37
CA SER A 45 8.47 7.94 -0.88
C SER A 45 8.62 6.78 -1.87
N THR A 46 8.84 5.55 -1.37
CA THR A 46 8.93 4.31 -2.14
C THR A 46 7.79 3.36 -1.79
N ASP A 47 7.45 2.44 -2.70
CA ASP A 47 6.35 1.49 -2.49
C ASP A 47 6.79 0.19 -1.77
N HIS A 48 8.03 -0.21 -1.94
CA HIS A 48 8.69 -1.36 -1.28
C HIS A 48 10.18 -1.08 -1.14
N ALA A 49 10.91 -1.99 -0.48
CA ALA A 49 12.36 -1.98 -0.54
C ALA A 49 12.82 -2.04 -2.01
N LEU A 50 13.44 -0.98 -2.48
CA LEU A 50 13.97 -0.89 -3.83
C LEU A 50 15.49 -1.12 -3.81
N ASP A 51 15.99 -1.85 -4.79
CA ASP A 51 17.42 -1.93 -5.02
C ASP A 51 17.98 -0.56 -5.42
N VAL A 52 19.19 -0.24 -4.98
CA VAL A 52 19.83 1.06 -5.24
C VAL A 52 19.92 1.39 -6.74
N HIS A 53 20.04 0.35 -7.59
CA HIS A 53 20.10 0.50 -9.05
C HIS A 53 18.73 0.57 -9.73
N ALA A 54 17.62 0.51 -8.98
CA ALA A 54 16.28 0.57 -9.56
C ALA A 54 16.02 1.93 -10.21
N PRO A 55 15.48 1.99 -11.44
CA PRO A 55 15.13 3.26 -12.09
C PRO A 55 14.21 4.16 -11.29
N ALA A 56 13.38 3.57 -10.42
CA ALA A 56 12.50 4.30 -9.51
C ALA A 56 13.29 5.10 -8.46
N VAL A 57 14.41 4.56 -7.94
CA VAL A 57 15.30 5.27 -7.01
C VAL A 57 15.99 6.44 -7.71
N GLU A 58 16.47 6.24 -8.93
CA GLU A 58 17.07 7.31 -9.73
C GLU A 58 16.09 8.45 -10.00
N ALA A 59 14.85 8.13 -10.40
CA ALA A 59 13.83 9.12 -10.70
C ALA A 59 13.42 9.92 -9.44
N LEU A 60 13.22 9.25 -8.30
CA LEU A 60 12.99 9.90 -7.02
C LEU A 60 14.18 10.81 -6.66
N ALA A 61 15.40 10.29 -6.71
CA ALA A 61 16.62 11.04 -6.40
C ALA A 61 16.79 12.30 -7.25
N ARG A 62 16.45 12.24 -8.52
CA ARG A 62 16.47 13.39 -9.45
C ARG A 62 15.50 14.49 -8.98
N ASN A 63 14.28 14.15 -8.61
CA ASN A 63 13.29 15.10 -8.14
C ASN A 63 13.66 15.68 -6.76
N ILE A 64 14.16 14.85 -5.83
CA ILE A 64 14.68 15.32 -4.54
C ILE A 64 15.86 16.29 -4.75
N ARG A 65 16.77 15.96 -5.66
CA ARG A 65 17.92 16.84 -6.00
C ARG A 65 17.45 18.19 -6.55
N ARG A 66 16.44 18.21 -7.43
CA ARG A 66 15.86 19.46 -7.97
C ARG A 66 15.26 20.32 -6.87
N LEU A 67 14.54 19.73 -5.92
CA LEU A 67 14.07 20.45 -4.74
C LEU A 67 15.25 21.00 -3.92
N ALA A 68 16.27 20.18 -3.65
CA ALA A 68 17.44 20.56 -2.88
C ALA A 68 18.34 21.62 -3.57
N ASP A 69 18.28 21.75 -4.88
CA ASP A 69 18.90 22.87 -5.60
C ASP A 69 18.14 24.19 -5.43
N TYR A 70 16.85 24.11 -5.04
CA TYR A 70 15.98 25.28 -4.84
C TYR A 70 15.77 25.66 -3.38
N CYS A 71 15.46 24.71 -2.49
CA CYS A 71 15.14 24.92 -1.08
C CYS A 71 15.59 23.75 -0.20
N PRO A 72 15.70 23.94 1.13
CA PRO A 72 15.92 22.85 2.08
C PRO A 72 14.79 21.81 2.02
N VAL A 73 15.14 20.51 2.04
CA VAL A 73 14.21 19.40 1.97
C VAL A 73 14.24 18.58 3.27
N LEU A 74 13.07 18.24 3.80
CA LEU A 74 12.91 17.32 4.91
C LEU A 74 12.14 16.09 4.41
N MET A 75 12.73 14.91 4.57
CA MET A 75 12.09 13.61 4.29
C MET A 75 11.85 12.89 5.62
N LEU A 76 10.62 12.48 5.86
CA LEU A 76 10.26 11.70 7.04
C LEU A 76 10.20 10.21 6.67
N GLN A 77 10.67 9.35 7.54
CA GLN A 77 10.53 7.90 7.42
C GLN A 77 9.04 7.49 7.48
N GLY A 78 8.55 6.85 6.43
CA GLY A 78 7.19 6.32 6.33
C GLY A 78 7.04 4.89 6.86
N THR A 79 6.08 4.15 6.31
CA THR A 79 5.73 2.79 6.71
C THR A 79 6.89 1.83 6.44
N PHE A 80 7.26 0.98 7.41
CA PHE A 80 8.40 0.08 7.27
C PHE A 80 8.27 -0.98 6.17
N SER A 81 7.04 -1.30 5.75
CA SER A 81 6.81 -2.18 4.59
C SER A 81 7.14 -1.49 3.27
N HIS A 82 7.00 -0.18 3.19
CA HIS A 82 7.31 0.63 2.02
C HIS A 82 8.75 1.17 2.09
N GLU A 83 9.13 1.67 3.24
CA GLU A 83 10.46 2.22 3.50
C GLU A 83 11.12 1.48 4.68
N PRO A 84 11.75 0.33 4.47
CA PRO A 84 12.53 -0.34 5.51
C PRO A 84 13.56 0.59 6.15
N PRO A 85 13.89 0.43 7.44
CA PRO A 85 14.87 1.28 8.12
C PRO A 85 16.19 1.39 7.34
N GLY A 86 16.60 2.64 7.09
CA GLY A 86 17.81 2.92 6.31
C GLY A 86 17.58 3.19 4.82
N THR A 87 16.40 2.91 4.26
CA THR A 87 16.07 3.18 2.85
C THR A 87 16.33 4.64 2.47
N LEU A 88 15.96 5.59 3.33
CA LEU A 88 16.12 7.02 3.05
C LEU A 88 17.56 7.55 3.28
N ASN A 89 18.49 6.75 3.83
CA ASN A 89 19.84 7.24 4.16
C ASN A 89 20.62 7.75 2.94
N VAL A 90 20.41 7.18 1.76
CA VAL A 90 21.06 7.62 0.54
C VAL A 90 20.69 9.07 0.19
N PHE A 91 19.50 9.53 0.55
CA PHE A 91 19.02 10.88 0.26
C PHE A 91 19.73 11.95 1.10
N ARG A 92 20.28 11.59 2.28
CA ARG A 92 21.15 12.49 3.06
C ARG A 92 22.38 12.96 2.28
N LEU A 93 22.80 12.16 1.29
CA LEU A 93 23.97 12.42 0.44
C LEU A 93 23.63 13.24 -0.81
N LEU A 94 22.36 13.43 -1.11
CA LEU A 94 21.89 14.13 -2.32
C LEU A 94 21.87 15.66 -2.20
N GLY A 95 22.57 16.23 -1.26
CA GLY A 95 22.64 17.67 -1.08
C GLY A 95 22.90 18.41 -2.41
N GLY A 96 22.08 19.44 -2.67
CA GLY A 96 22.27 20.42 -3.74
C GLY A 96 22.84 21.71 -3.19
N ARG A 97 22.25 22.83 -3.61
CA ARG A 97 22.49 24.14 -2.96
C ARG A 97 22.06 24.13 -1.48
N TYR A 98 21.04 23.33 -1.17
CA TYR A 98 20.52 23.13 0.17
C TYR A 98 20.59 21.66 0.57
N PRO A 99 20.67 21.36 1.89
CA PRO A 99 20.75 20.00 2.37
C PRO A 99 19.39 19.30 2.37
N VAL A 100 19.43 17.97 2.24
CA VAL A 100 18.31 17.07 2.53
C VAL A 100 18.48 16.55 3.94
N HIS A 101 17.47 16.78 4.80
CA HIS A 101 17.41 16.16 6.12
C HIS A 101 16.45 14.96 6.08
N VAL A 102 16.88 13.82 6.61
CA VAL A 102 16.05 12.62 6.75
C VAL A 102 15.75 12.42 8.24
N ALA A 103 14.48 12.55 8.62
CA ALA A 103 13.97 12.31 9.94
C ALA A 103 13.49 10.84 10.04
N ASP A 104 14.36 9.93 10.47
CA ASP A 104 14.10 8.50 10.65
C ASP A 104 13.94 8.09 12.12
N ARG A 105 13.92 9.07 13.01
CA ARG A 105 13.69 8.93 14.46
C ARG A 105 12.82 10.07 14.95
N LEU A 106 12.30 9.90 16.15
CA LEU A 106 11.64 11.00 16.87
C LEU A 106 12.66 12.09 17.17
N GLU A 107 12.45 13.29 16.63
CA GLU A 107 13.36 14.43 16.82
C GLU A 107 12.69 15.78 16.56
N GLN A 108 13.27 16.87 17.07
CA GLN A 108 13.01 18.21 16.56
C GLN A 108 14.14 18.66 15.64
N VAL A 109 13.80 19.37 14.58
CA VAL A 109 14.75 19.89 13.59
C VAL A 109 14.46 21.36 13.35
N ALA A 110 15.46 22.20 13.48
CA ALA A 110 15.38 23.63 13.18
C ALA A 110 15.86 23.91 11.76
N LEU A 111 15.08 24.64 10.98
CA LEU A 111 15.52 25.25 9.74
C LEU A 111 16.13 26.60 10.09
N LEU A 112 17.42 26.78 9.84
CA LEU A 112 18.16 28.01 10.14
C LEU A 112 18.07 29.02 9.00
N GLN A 113 18.40 30.29 9.27
CA GLN A 113 18.34 31.38 8.28
C GLN A 113 19.20 31.11 7.04
N GLY A 114 20.31 30.39 7.18
CA GLY A 114 21.17 29.99 6.06
C GLY A 114 20.61 28.85 5.19
N GLY A 115 19.43 28.33 5.48
CA GLY A 115 18.84 27.19 4.77
C GLY A 115 19.46 25.85 5.15
N THR A 116 20.11 25.75 6.30
CA THR A 116 20.68 24.52 6.85
C THR A 116 19.78 23.93 7.93
N TRP A 117 19.92 22.64 8.18
CA TRP A 117 19.18 21.91 9.21
C TRP A 117 20.04 21.73 10.46
N GLN A 118 19.43 21.90 11.62
CA GLN A 118 20.01 21.54 12.92
C GLN A 118 19.05 20.59 13.63
N ALA A 119 19.45 19.35 13.82
CA ALA A 119 18.66 18.39 14.57
C ALA A 119 18.93 18.49 16.08
N SER A 120 17.94 18.14 16.89
CA SER A 120 18.09 18.00 18.32
C SER A 120 19.02 16.82 18.69
N ALA A 121 19.78 16.93 19.76
CA ALA A 121 20.65 15.85 20.24
C ALA A 121 19.84 14.66 20.77
N SER A 122 18.67 14.95 21.36
CA SER A 122 17.68 13.94 21.79
C SER A 122 16.41 14.05 20.96
N TRP A 123 15.29 13.55 21.44
CA TRP A 123 14.00 13.60 20.73
C TRP A 123 13.42 15.02 20.64
N ARG A 124 13.91 15.99 21.40
CA ARG A 124 13.56 17.41 21.32
C ARG A 124 14.74 18.29 21.69
N PHE A 125 14.64 19.58 21.41
CA PHE A 125 15.56 20.57 21.96
C PHE A 125 15.28 20.81 23.44
N ASP A 126 16.32 21.10 24.21
CA ASP A 126 16.19 21.62 25.57
C ASP A 126 15.85 23.10 25.53
N ASP A 127 16.54 23.84 24.64
CA ASP A 127 16.30 25.25 24.36
C ASP A 127 16.15 25.49 22.87
N ALA A 128 15.34 26.50 22.51
CA ALA A 128 15.10 26.84 21.11
C ALA A 128 16.39 27.37 20.45
N PRO A 129 16.89 26.74 19.35
CA PRO A 129 18.09 27.18 18.65
C PRO A 129 17.99 28.61 18.15
N GLN A 130 19.12 29.34 18.20
CA GLN A 130 19.18 30.71 17.66
C GLN A 130 19.19 30.69 16.11
N GLY A 131 18.64 31.76 15.51
CA GLY A 131 18.64 31.91 14.06
C GLY A 131 17.71 30.98 13.30
N MET A 132 16.73 30.36 13.99
CA MET A 132 15.69 29.59 13.35
C MET A 132 14.78 30.45 12.46
N ARG A 133 14.39 29.88 11.29
CA ARG A 133 13.27 30.37 10.47
C ARG A 133 12.00 29.55 10.73
N ALA A 134 12.16 28.26 11.00
CA ALA A 134 11.08 27.34 11.34
C ALA A 134 11.57 26.22 12.23
N LEU A 135 10.67 25.64 13.02
CA LEU A 135 10.92 24.49 13.89
C LEU A 135 10.01 23.34 13.49
N PHE A 136 10.58 22.17 13.24
CA PHE A 136 9.89 20.96 12.87
C PHE A 136 9.92 19.95 14.04
N SER A 137 8.77 19.38 14.38
CA SER A 137 8.63 18.28 15.35
C SER A 137 8.29 17.00 14.54
N CYS A 138 9.26 16.11 14.39
CA CYS A 138 9.18 14.95 13.51
C CYS A 138 8.85 13.69 14.29
N VAL A 139 7.78 13.00 13.86
CA VAL A 139 7.31 11.73 14.43
C VAL A 139 7.17 10.72 13.28
N PRO A 140 8.24 10.00 12.93
CA PRO A 140 8.17 8.95 11.90
C PRO A 140 7.34 7.76 12.36
N THR A 141 7.10 6.81 11.45
CA THR A 141 6.39 5.56 11.78
C THR A 141 7.08 4.80 12.92
N VAL A 142 6.29 4.32 13.87
CA VAL A 142 6.76 3.49 15.00
C VAL A 142 6.59 2.01 14.70
N ASN A 143 7.47 1.19 15.26
CA ASN A 143 7.43 -0.26 15.07
C ASN A 143 6.34 -0.91 15.95
N LYS A 144 5.12 -1.01 15.42
CA LYS A 144 3.98 -1.66 16.10
C LYS A 144 4.22 -3.15 16.35
N ALA A 145 4.94 -3.83 15.46
CA ALA A 145 5.17 -5.27 15.58
C ALA A 145 5.96 -5.61 16.84
N THR A 146 6.96 -4.81 17.20
CA THR A 146 7.74 -5.00 18.43
C THR A 146 6.88 -4.82 19.69
N VAL A 147 6.01 -3.81 19.70
CA VAL A 147 5.09 -3.57 20.83
C VAL A 147 4.02 -4.65 20.90
N ALA A 148 3.43 -5.04 19.75
CA ALA A 148 2.43 -6.10 19.69
C ALA A 148 2.95 -7.46 20.16
N ALA A 149 4.21 -7.77 19.91
CA ALA A 149 4.84 -9.00 20.41
C ALA A 149 4.98 -9.03 21.95
N ALA A 150 5.06 -7.86 22.57
CA ALA A 150 5.23 -7.76 24.03
C ALA A 150 3.89 -7.76 24.79
N VAL A 151 2.84 -7.09 24.26
CA VAL A 151 1.59 -6.83 25.00
C VAL A 151 0.31 -7.26 24.28
N GLY A 152 0.41 -7.80 23.06
CA GLY A 152 -0.74 -8.12 22.22
C GLY A 152 -1.15 -6.97 21.30
N ALA A 153 -1.81 -7.29 20.18
CA ALA A 153 -2.04 -6.29 19.11
C ALA A 153 -2.97 -5.14 19.55
N THR A 154 -4.04 -5.43 20.28
CA THR A 154 -5.00 -4.41 20.75
C THR A 154 -4.38 -3.51 21.81
N GLU A 155 -3.69 -4.10 22.80
CA GLU A 155 -3.02 -3.36 23.87
C GLU A 155 -1.83 -2.55 23.32
N ALA A 156 -1.14 -3.07 22.27
CA ALA A 156 -0.05 -2.37 21.62
C ALA A 156 -0.52 -1.07 20.95
N ALA A 157 -1.65 -1.08 20.23
CA ALA A 157 -2.17 0.11 19.57
C ALA A 157 -2.54 1.20 20.60
N GLN A 158 -3.18 0.82 21.71
CA GLN A 158 -3.51 1.75 22.80
C GLN A 158 -2.24 2.29 23.47
N ALA A 159 -1.29 1.42 23.80
CA ALA A 159 -0.02 1.81 24.44
C ALA A 159 0.79 2.77 23.56
N ILE A 160 0.87 2.52 22.26
CA ILE A 160 1.54 3.39 21.30
C ILE A 160 0.85 4.77 21.25
N GLY A 161 -0.49 4.81 21.11
CA GLY A 161 -1.26 6.05 21.05
C GLY A 161 -1.09 6.90 22.32
N GLU A 162 -1.07 6.28 23.51
CA GLU A 162 -0.83 6.97 24.77
C GLU A 162 0.60 7.53 24.86
N GLN A 163 1.61 6.74 24.50
CA GLN A 163 3.01 7.19 24.50
C GLN A 163 3.25 8.31 23.48
N LEU A 164 2.72 8.19 22.27
CA LEU A 164 2.80 9.25 21.27
C LEU A 164 2.10 10.53 21.72
N SER A 165 0.97 10.43 22.42
CA SER A 165 0.28 11.59 23.01
C SER A 165 1.13 12.28 24.07
N ILE A 166 1.89 11.54 24.87
CA ILE A 166 2.84 12.11 25.85
C ILE A 166 3.99 12.83 25.14
N LEU A 167 4.57 12.21 24.13
CA LEU A 167 5.67 12.78 23.33
C LEU A 167 5.24 14.05 22.59
N LEU A 168 4.07 14.03 21.96
CA LEU A 168 3.50 15.20 21.29
C LEU A 168 3.32 16.37 22.25
N ARG A 169 2.76 16.15 23.45
CA ARG A 169 2.70 17.18 24.49
C ARG A 169 4.07 17.68 24.92
N GLY A 170 5.07 16.80 24.89
CA GLY A 170 6.45 17.17 25.23
C GLY A 170 7.10 18.16 24.25
N PHE A 171 6.64 18.25 23.00
CA PHE A 171 7.09 19.27 22.05
C PHE A 171 6.52 20.68 22.34
N ALA A 172 5.39 20.76 23.05
CA ALA A 172 4.60 21.99 23.17
C ALA A 172 5.43 23.14 23.74
N SER A 173 6.25 22.90 24.78
CA SER A 173 7.02 23.98 25.45
C SER A 173 7.99 24.67 24.49
N ILE A 174 8.71 23.92 23.67
CA ILE A 174 9.66 24.47 22.69
C ILE A 174 8.92 25.12 21.52
N ASN A 175 7.84 24.49 21.01
CA ASN A 175 7.00 25.06 19.97
C ASN A 175 6.37 26.39 20.41
N GLU A 176 5.86 26.49 21.63
CA GLU A 176 5.31 27.73 22.18
C GLU A 176 6.38 28.83 22.33
N THR A 177 7.57 28.46 22.79
CA THR A 177 8.71 29.40 22.89
C THR A 177 9.10 29.90 21.50
N ALA A 178 9.20 29.00 20.50
CA ALA A 178 9.50 29.37 19.13
C ALA A 178 8.45 30.33 18.56
N ARG A 179 7.15 30.04 18.72
CA ARG A 179 6.06 30.93 18.28
C ARG A 179 6.09 32.30 18.92
N LYS A 180 6.32 32.37 20.24
CA LYS A 180 6.47 33.63 20.95
C LYS A 180 7.62 34.49 20.41
N ASN A 181 8.64 33.81 19.85
CA ASN A 181 9.79 34.47 19.21
C ASN A 181 9.59 34.72 17.70
N GLY A 182 8.36 34.63 17.19
CA GLY A 182 8.05 34.91 15.80
C GLY A 182 8.38 33.80 14.82
N ILE A 183 8.66 32.56 15.30
CA ILE A 183 9.08 31.41 14.51
C ILE A 183 7.89 30.50 14.20
N ALA A 184 7.74 30.11 12.93
CA ALA A 184 6.75 29.14 12.50
C ALA A 184 7.09 27.74 13.05
N THR A 185 6.07 26.98 13.48
CA THR A 185 6.23 25.64 14.04
C THR A 185 5.41 24.62 13.27
N ILE A 186 6.05 23.53 12.87
CA ILE A 186 5.49 22.51 12.00
C ILE A 186 5.64 21.13 12.68
N GLY A 187 4.55 20.39 12.82
CA GLY A 187 4.60 18.98 13.10
C GLY A 187 4.67 18.20 11.79
N VAL A 188 5.42 17.10 11.75
CA VAL A 188 5.48 16.19 10.61
C VAL A 188 5.35 14.77 11.13
N SER A 189 4.40 13.99 10.60
CA SER A 189 4.23 12.60 11.01
C SER A 189 3.69 11.74 9.87
N HIS A 190 3.86 10.43 10.03
CA HIS A 190 3.32 9.41 9.13
C HIS A 190 2.56 8.38 9.96
N GLY A 191 1.23 8.33 9.81
CA GLY A 191 0.38 7.42 10.57
C GLY A 191 -1.10 7.80 10.56
N THR A 192 -1.93 7.01 11.21
CA THR A 192 -3.40 7.07 11.16
C THR A 192 -3.97 7.97 12.26
N VAL A 193 -4.83 8.91 11.88
CA VAL A 193 -5.63 9.72 12.81
C VAL A 193 -7.00 9.08 13.01
N HIS A 194 -7.43 8.96 14.26
CA HIS A 194 -8.75 8.43 14.58
C HIS A 194 -9.87 9.19 13.85
N GLY A 195 -10.74 8.44 13.16
CA GLY A 195 -11.86 8.99 12.39
C GLY A 195 -11.50 9.55 11.01
N CYS A 196 -10.27 9.33 10.52
CA CYS A 196 -9.92 9.67 9.14
C CYS A 196 -10.62 8.75 8.13
N MET A 197 -10.75 9.24 6.91
CA MET A 197 -11.36 8.53 5.79
C MET A 197 -10.28 7.95 4.89
N THR A 198 -10.48 6.71 4.44
CA THR A 198 -9.59 6.09 3.44
C THR A 198 -9.77 6.73 2.06
N GLU A 199 -8.89 6.42 1.13
CA GLU A 199 -8.93 6.86 -0.27
C GLU A 199 -10.22 6.43 -1.01
N HIS A 200 -10.89 5.37 -0.52
CA HIS A 200 -12.17 4.90 -1.08
C HIS A 200 -13.39 5.58 -0.44
N GLY A 201 -13.18 6.54 0.46
CA GLY A 201 -14.26 7.31 1.08
C GLY A 201 -15.00 6.57 2.19
N VAL A 202 -14.41 5.51 2.75
CA VAL A 202 -14.93 4.81 3.93
C VAL A 202 -14.10 5.17 5.17
N PRO A 203 -14.70 5.20 6.38
CA PRO A 203 -13.94 5.42 7.59
C PRO A 203 -12.86 4.36 7.76
N MET A 204 -11.68 4.76 8.21
CA MET A 204 -10.62 3.83 8.57
C MET A 204 -11.14 2.95 9.72
N ALA A 205 -11.27 1.64 9.46
CA ALA A 205 -11.74 0.67 10.43
C ALA A 205 -10.55 -0.09 11.04
N GLY A 206 -10.63 -0.39 12.34
CA GLY A 206 -9.61 -1.19 13.04
C GLY A 206 -8.94 -0.45 14.18
N PHE A 207 -7.90 -1.10 14.75
CA PHE A 207 -7.15 -0.61 15.90
C PHE A 207 -5.88 0.16 15.50
N ASP A 208 -5.76 0.55 14.24
CA ASP A 208 -4.54 1.14 13.68
C ASP A 208 -4.42 2.66 13.83
N HIS A 209 -5.24 3.29 14.68
CA HIS A 209 -5.10 4.72 14.91
C HIS A 209 -4.04 5.01 15.97
N GLU A 210 -3.04 5.72 15.52
CA GLU A 210 -1.91 6.12 16.34
C GLU A 210 -2.17 7.46 17.02
N PHE A 211 -2.92 8.33 16.33
CA PHE A 211 -3.14 9.70 16.75
C PHE A 211 -4.62 10.05 16.93
N THR A 212 -4.88 10.98 17.83
CA THR A 212 -6.11 11.75 17.83
C THR A 212 -5.81 13.18 17.37
N THR A 213 -6.80 13.87 16.80
CA THR A 213 -6.62 15.29 16.46
C THR A 213 -6.24 16.13 17.68
N ALA A 214 -6.79 15.81 18.86
CA ALA A 214 -6.45 16.45 20.12
C ALA A 214 -4.98 16.26 20.51
N SER A 215 -4.43 15.04 20.34
CA SER A 215 -3.01 14.78 20.64
C SER A 215 -2.08 15.55 19.70
N LEU A 216 -2.41 15.64 18.41
CA LEU A 216 -1.64 16.40 17.44
C LEU A 216 -1.66 17.91 17.73
N PHE A 217 -2.84 18.49 18.03
CA PHE A 217 -2.93 19.89 18.44
C PHE A 217 -2.19 20.18 19.75
N SER A 218 -2.09 19.20 20.65
CA SER A 218 -1.36 19.32 21.91
C SER A 218 0.14 19.50 21.75
N ALA A 219 0.71 19.14 20.59
CA ALA A 219 2.12 19.41 20.26
C ALA A 219 2.45 20.91 20.14
N GLY A 220 1.44 21.78 20.05
CA GLY A 220 1.63 23.23 20.01
C GLY A 220 2.14 23.77 18.67
N ALA A 221 2.24 22.94 17.62
CA ALA A 221 2.62 23.37 16.28
C ALA A 221 1.49 24.16 15.60
N THR A 222 1.84 25.12 14.73
CA THR A 222 0.88 25.93 13.96
C THR A 222 0.32 25.14 12.78
N ALA A 223 1.15 24.34 12.11
CA ALA A 223 0.78 23.43 11.05
C ALA A 223 1.19 21.99 11.42
N PHE A 224 0.41 20.99 11.06
CA PHE A 224 0.79 19.59 11.20
C PHE A 224 0.60 18.86 9.84
N MET A 225 1.70 18.41 9.27
CA MET A 225 1.79 17.76 7.96
C MET A 225 1.80 16.25 8.14
N LEU A 226 0.77 15.56 7.63
CA LEU A 226 0.57 14.14 7.81
C LEU A 226 0.70 13.37 6.50
N GLY A 227 1.29 12.17 6.56
CA GLY A 227 1.27 11.15 5.52
C GLY A 227 0.62 9.84 6.00
N HIS A 228 0.51 8.85 5.14
CA HIS A 228 -0.07 7.53 5.30
C HIS A 228 -1.48 7.38 4.70
N ILE A 229 -2.32 8.39 4.76
CA ILE A 229 -3.66 8.33 4.21
C ILE A 229 -3.69 9.01 2.85
N HIS A 230 -4.00 8.25 1.81
CA HIS A 230 -3.94 8.69 0.41
C HIS A 230 -5.05 9.68 0.01
N LYS A 231 -5.99 9.97 0.92
CA LYS A 231 -7.04 10.96 0.72
C LYS A 231 -6.70 12.25 1.45
N HIS A 232 -6.70 13.36 0.70
CA HIS A 232 -6.58 14.69 1.32
C HIS A 232 -7.74 14.94 2.29
N GLN A 233 -7.41 15.34 3.51
CA GLN A 233 -8.35 15.77 4.53
C GLN A 233 -7.66 16.61 5.61
N ALA A 234 -8.41 17.48 6.29
CA ALA A 234 -7.84 18.41 7.24
C ALA A 234 -8.75 18.69 8.44
N TRP A 235 -8.13 19.12 9.53
CA TRP A 235 -8.80 19.56 10.75
C TRP A 235 -8.21 20.90 11.19
N GLN A 236 -9.07 21.75 11.74
CA GLN A 236 -8.69 23.10 12.18
C GLN A 236 -9.08 23.33 13.62
N GLN A 237 -8.21 24.01 14.39
CA GLN A 237 -8.48 24.47 15.75
C GLN A 237 -7.73 25.77 16.02
N ASN A 238 -8.46 26.85 16.30
CA ASN A 238 -7.87 28.15 16.69
C ASN A 238 -6.77 28.67 15.75
N GLY A 239 -7.03 28.63 14.43
CA GLY A 239 -6.08 29.04 13.40
C GLY A 239 -5.01 28.02 13.05
N ARG A 240 -4.81 26.97 13.87
CA ARG A 240 -3.87 25.88 13.61
C ARG A 240 -4.53 24.81 12.75
N LEU A 241 -3.75 24.17 11.87
CA LEU A 241 -4.22 23.20 10.90
C LEU A 241 -3.44 21.88 10.99
N ILE A 242 -4.15 20.78 10.85
CA ILE A 242 -3.61 19.44 10.62
C ILE A 242 -4.11 19.01 9.26
N ALA A 243 -3.26 18.47 8.37
CA ALA A 243 -3.71 17.95 7.09
C ALA A 243 -2.88 16.77 6.58
N TYR A 244 -3.57 15.80 6.02
CA TYR A 244 -3.00 14.86 5.07
C TYR A 244 -2.93 15.51 3.69
N ALA A 245 -1.77 15.44 3.05
CA ALA A 245 -1.66 15.87 1.65
C ALA A 245 -2.44 14.93 0.72
N GLY A 246 -2.51 13.67 1.08
CA GLY A 246 -2.94 12.57 0.22
C GLY A 246 -1.80 12.12 -0.69
N SER A 247 -2.01 11.06 -1.48
CA SER A 247 -1.00 10.57 -2.41
C SER A 247 -0.82 11.50 -3.61
N ILE A 248 0.40 11.49 -4.17
CA ILE A 248 0.75 12.34 -5.33
C ILE A 248 0.05 11.91 -6.62
N GLY A 249 -0.31 10.64 -6.72
CA GLY A 249 -1.03 10.02 -7.84
C GLY A 249 -2.04 9.01 -7.34
N ARG A 250 -2.82 8.41 -8.26
CA ARG A 250 -3.71 7.29 -7.91
C ARG A 250 -2.94 5.98 -7.96
N LEU A 251 -2.94 5.27 -6.84
CA LEU A 251 -2.30 3.97 -6.67
C LEU A 251 -3.30 2.84 -6.91
N HIS A 252 -4.57 3.06 -6.60
CA HIS A 252 -5.63 2.05 -6.71
C HIS A 252 -6.80 2.55 -7.55
N TYR A 253 -7.58 1.60 -8.12
CA TYR A 253 -8.82 1.91 -8.79
C TYR A 253 -9.89 2.34 -7.77
N GLY A 254 -10.76 3.26 -8.17
CA GLY A 254 -11.85 3.74 -7.34
C GLY A 254 -11.45 4.75 -6.26
N GLU A 255 -10.21 5.23 -6.23
CA GLU A 255 -9.80 6.30 -5.33
C GLU A 255 -10.54 7.61 -5.66
N GLN A 256 -11.11 8.21 -4.62
CA GLN A 256 -11.93 9.41 -4.72
C GLN A 256 -11.12 10.70 -4.53
N GLY A 257 -11.61 11.78 -5.13
CA GLY A 257 -11.05 13.12 -4.96
C GLY A 257 -9.81 13.39 -5.80
N ASP A 258 -9.32 14.62 -5.70
CA ASP A 258 -8.11 15.07 -6.38
C ASP A 258 -6.87 14.54 -5.67
N LYS A 259 -5.86 14.19 -6.46
CA LYS A 259 -4.51 13.85 -6.02
C LYS A 259 -3.62 15.06 -6.18
N GLY A 260 -2.67 15.25 -5.26
CA GLY A 260 -1.87 16.46 -5.30
C GLY A 260 -0.92 16.61 -4.14
N PHE A 261 -0.51 17.84 -3.91
CA PHE A 261 0.31 18.23 -2.78
C PHE A 261 -0.23 19.52 -2.16
N LEU A 262 0.18 19.84 -0.94
CA LEU A 262 -0.26 21.05 -0.25
C LEU A 262 0.81 22.13 -0.32
N LEU A 263 0.39 23.33 -0.70
CA LEU A 263 1.18 24.54 -0.54
C LEU A 263 0.74 25.27 0.73
N TRP A 264 1.61 25.29 1.71
CA TRP A 264 1.36 25.89 3.00
C TRP A 264 1.90 27.32 3.09
N GLU A 265 1.14 28.18 3.77
CA GLU A 265 1.60 29.44 4.31
C GLU A 265 1.43 29.39 5.84
N ILE A 266 2.56 29.45 6.56
CA ILE A 266 2.62 29.18 7.99
C ILE A 266 3.15 30.40 8.72
N GLY A 267 2.32 30.96 9.60
CA GLY A 267 2.69 32.01 10.55
C GLY A 267 2.95 31.42 11.94
N THR A 268 3.00 32.31 12.93
CA THR A 268 3.14 31.93 14.35
C THR A 268 1.84 31.39 14.94
N ASP A 269 0.70 31.99 14.59
CA ASP A 269 -0.58 31.71 15.23
C ASP A 269 -1.58 31.03 14.31
N ALA A 270 -1.38 31.13 12.99
CA ALA A 270 -2.26 30.56 12.00
C ALA A 270 -1.50 29.99 10.81
N ALA A 271 -2.08 28.98 10.19
CA ALA A 271 -1.63 28.40 8.94
C ALA A 271 -2.80 28.31 7.96
N ARG A 272 -2.46 28.29 6.68
CA ARG A 272 -3.38 27.96 5.59
C ARG A 272 -2.65 27.14 4.55
N PHE A 273 -3.39 26.42 3.72
CA PHE A 273 -2.84 25.70 2.59
C PHE A 273 -3.79 25.74 1.41
N ASP A 274 -3.23 25.50 0.22
CA ASP A 274 -3.96 25.20 -1.02
C ASP A 274 -3.59 23.80 -1.48
N LEU A 275 -4.57 22.99 -1.85
CA LEU A 275 -4.35 21.71 -2.55
C LEU A 275 -4.07 22.02 -4.01
N VAL A 276 -2.88 21.64 -4.49
CA VAL A 276 -2.49 21.78 -5.89
C VAL A 276 -2.65 20.40 -6.54
N PRO A 277 -3.64 20.21 -7.43
CA PRO A 277 -3.88 18.92 -8.04
C PRO A 277 -2.76 18.56 -9.02
N THR A 278 -2.34 17.30 -8.98
CA THR A 278 -1.43 16.72 -9.97
C THR A 278 -2.20 16.19 -11.17
N PRO A 279 -1.55 16.00 -12.33
CA PRO A 279 -2.18 15.41 -13.50
C PRO A 279 -2.36 13.88 -13.35
N ALA A 280 -2.76 13.41 -12.17
CA ALA A 280 -2.95 12.00 -11.89
C ALA A 280 -4.00 11.38 -12.82
N LYS A 281 -3.70 10.18 -13.34
CA LYS A 281 -4.62 9.45 -14.21
C LYS A 281 -5.95 9.22 -13.49
N ARG A 282 -7.05 9.30 -14.23
CA ARG A 282 -8.36 8.96 -13.70
C ARG A 282 -8.49 7.44 -13.61
N THR A 283 -9.02 6.94 -12.51
CA THR A 283 -9.34 5.52 -12.35
C THR A 283 -10.84 5.35 -12.14
N ILE A 284 -11.44 4.39 -12.85
CA ILE A 284 -12.86 4.08 -12.78
C ILE A 284 -12.99 2.60 -12.44
N ASP A 285 -13.83 2.29 -11.46
CA ASP A 285 -14.11 0.92 -11.02
C ASP A 285 -15.59 0.62 -11.22
N ILE A 286 -15.91 -0.31 -12.14
CA ILE A 286 -17.26 -0.75 -12.46
C ILE A 286 -17.44 -2.13 -11.84
N ILE A 287 -18.42 -2.29 -10.94
CA ILE A 287 -18.57 -3.51 -10.14
C ILE A 287 -19.95 -4.10 -10.38
N PHE A 288 -20.00 -5.40 -10.67
CA PHE A 288 -21.22 -6.19 -10.81
C PHE A 288 -21.26 -7.33 -9.79
N ASP A 289 -22.42 -7.52 -9.18
CA ASP A 289 -22.76 -8.73 -8.44
C ASP A 289 -23.58 -9.62 -9.37
N GLY A 290 -22.91 -10.51 -10.09
CA GLY A 290 -23.45 -11.27 -11.20
C GLY A 290 -22.73 -10.99 -12.52
N MET A 291 -23.36 -11.36 -13.62
CA MET A 291 -22.86 -11.13 -14.98
C MET A 291 -22.77 -9.63 -15.31
N PRO A 292 -21.66 -9.16 -15.91
CA PRO A 292 -21.57 -7.77 -16.34
C PRO A 292 -22.63 -7.44 -17.41
N ASP A 293 -23.43 -6.43 -17.14
CA ASP A 293 -24.39 -5.91 -18.11
C ASP A 293 -23.69 -4.92 -19.06
N LEU A 294 -23.75 -5.21 -20.37
CA LEU A 294 -23.09 -4.40 -21.38
C LEU A 294 -23.72 -3.01 -21.54
N ASP A 295 -25.02 -2.88 -21.31
CA ASP A 295 -25.72 -1.59 -21.41
C ASP A 295 -25.39 -0.71 -20.22
N ASP A 296 -25.28 -1.29 -19.03
CA ASP A 296 -24.81 -0.57 -17.83
C ASP A 296 -23.35 -0.12 -18.00
N ILE A 297 -22.48 -0.94 -18.62
CA ILE A 297 -21.10 -0.54 -18.94
C ILE A 297 -21.09 0.63 -19.92
N ARG A 298 -21.91 0.59 -21.00
CA ARG A 298 -22.04 1.71 -21.96
C ARG A 298 -22.53 2.98 -21.28
N LYS A 299 -23.54 2.85 -20.45
CA LYS A 299 -24.10 3.98 -19.69
C LYS A 299 -23.05 4.58 -18.76
N CYS A 300 -22.36 3.76 -17.97
CA CYS A 300 -21.29 4.21 -17.10
C CYS A 300 -20.18 4.91 -17.89
N ALA A 301 -19.75 4.34 -19.02
CA ALA A 301 -18.73 4.93 -19.89
C ALA A 301 -19.12 6.32 -20.41
N GLN A 302 -20.40 6.50 -20.76
CA GLN A 302 -20.93 7.79 -21.24
C GLN A 302 -21.05 8.83 -20.12
N GLU A 303 -21.59 8.43 -18.96
CA GLU A 303 -21.85 9.34 -17.83
C GLU A 303 -20.55 9.80 -17.17
N THR A 304 -19.56 8.92 -17.02
CA THR A 304 -18.29 9.25 -16.35
C THR A 304 -17.23 9.81 -17.30
N GLY A 305 -17.38 9.58 -18.62
CA GLY A 305 -16.37 9.92 -19.63
C GLY A 305 -15.07 9.14 -19.41
N ILE A 306 -14.85 8.07 -20.15
CA ILE A 306 -13.72 7.13 -19.93
C ILE A 306 -12.45 7.47 -20.70
N ASP A 307 -12.48 8.51 -21.55
CA ASP A 307 -11.35 8.85 -22.43
C ASP A 307 -10.06 9.07 -21.64
N GLY A 308 -9.03 8.29 -21.96
CA GLY A 308 -7.74 8.33 -21.30
C GLY A 308 -7.75 7.87 -19.83
N ALA A 309 -8.87 7.36 -19.30
CA ALA A 309 -8.96 6.81 -17.95
C ALA A 309 -8.46 5.36 -17.89
N PHE A 310 -8.11 4.91 -16.69
CA PHE A 310 -7.85 3.52 -16.37
C PHE A 310 -9.14 2.91 -15.83
N VAL A 311 -9.72 1.96 -16.56
CA VAL A 311 -11.02 1.39 -16.23
C VAL A 311 -10.84 -0.06 -15.78
N ARG A 312 -11.36 -0.40 -14.60
CA ARG A 312 -11.45 -1.76 -14.14
C ARG A 312 -12.92 -2.19 -14.08
N VAL A 313 -13.22 -3.34 -14.70
CA VAL A 313 -14.53 -3.99 -14.58
C VAL A 313 -14.36 -5.23 -13.72
N ARG A 314 -15.07 -5.29 -12.60
CA ARG A 314 -15.09 -6.43 -11.69
C ARG A 314 -16.46 -7.07 -11.63
N TRP A 315 -16.50 -8.38 -11.58
CA TRP A 315 -17.76 -9.09 -11.38
C TRP A 315 -17.54 -10.34 -10.52
N THR A 316 -18.61 -10.78 -9.86
CA THR A 316 -18.63 -12.01 -9.06
C THR A 316 -19.77 -12.87 -9.56
N MET A 317 -19.48 -14.08 -10.05
CA MET A 317 -20.47 -14.96 -10.68
C MET A 317 -20.21 -16.44 -10.37
N PRO A 318 -21.23 -17.32 -10.51
CA PRO A 318 -21.06 -18.77 -10.41
C PRO A 318 -20.10 -19.30 -11.48
N GLU A 319 -19.42 -20.40 -11.16
CA GLU A 319 -18.47 -21.04 -12.08
C GLU A 319 -19.11 -21.50 -13.40
N GLU A 320 -20.39 -21.86 -13.35
CA GLU A 320 -21.14 -22.36 -14.49
C GLU A 320 -21.30 -21.28 -15.57
N ASP A 321 -21.44 -20.02 -15.18
CA ASP A 321 -21.73 -18.89 -16.09
C ASP A 321 -20.45 -18.20 -16.62
N ARG A 322 -19.27 -18.62 -16.17
CA ARG A 322 -17.98 -17.94 -16.49
C ARG A 322 -17.72 -17.74 -17.99
N HIS A 323 -18.29 -18.61 -18.81
CA HIS A 323 -18.12 -18.59 -20.28
C HIS A 323 -19.08 -17.63 -21.00
N GLU A 324 -20.08 -17.09 -20.30
CA GLU A 324 -21.09 -16.22 -20.88
C GLU A 324 -20.64 -14.77 -20.98
N VAL A 325 -19.55 -14.39 -20.26
CA VAL A 325 -19.03 -13.01 -20.29
C VAL A 325 -18.30 -12.74 -21.58
N ASP A 326 -18.84 -11.83 -22.39
CA ASP A 326 -18.19 -11.34 -23.61
C ASP A 326 -17.14 -10.27 -23.29
N ARG A 327 -15.93 -10.71 -22.91
CA ARG A 327 -14.80 -9.85 -22.59
C ARG A 327 -14.40 -8.94 -23.76
N LYS A 328 -14.50 -9.43 -24.99
CA LYS A 328 -14.12 -8.66 -26.19
C LYS A 328 -15.09 -7.51 -26.42
N GLU A 329 -16.37 -7.72 -26.19
CA GLU A 329 -17.37 -6.65 -26.31
C GLU A 329 -17.19 -5.61 -25.20
N ILE A 330 -16.87 -6.02 -23.96
CA ILE A 330 -16.52 -5.08 -22.87
C ILE A 330 -15.32 -4.22 -23.29
N GLU A 331 -14.23 -4.81 -23.76
CA GLU A 331 -13.05 -4.08 -24.25
C GLU A 331 -13.39 -3.16 -25.43
N ARG A 332 -14.29 -3.58 -26.31
CA ARG A 332 -14.75 -2.74 -27.43
C ARG A 332 -15.55 -1.52 -26.98
N ILE A 333 -16.41 -1.68 -25.97
CA ILE A 333 -17.17 -0.57 -25.39
C ILE A 333 -16.21 0.44 -24.71
N LEU A 334 -15.17 -0.05 -24.08
CA LEU A 334 -14.22 0.75 -23.31
C LEU A 334 -12.95 1.16 -24.09
N ASN A 335 -12.99 1.10 -25.42
CA ASN A 335 -11.82 1.26 -26.29
C ASN A 335 -11.14 2.64 -26.26
N THR A 336 -11.80 3.69 -25.73
CA THR A 336 -11.22 5.02 -25.56
C THR A 336 -10.49 5.19 -24.22
N ALA A 337 -10.61 4.20 -23.33
CA ALA A 337 -9.84 4.18 -22.09
C ALA A 337 -8.34 3.96 -22.39
N ALA A 338 -7.47 4.52 -21.53
CA ALA A 338 -6.03 4.30 -21.65
C ALA A 338 -5.65 2.84 -21.30
N GLU A 339 -6.39 2.23 -20.39
CA GLU A 339 -6.22 0.83 -19.98
C GLU A 339 -7.56 0.24 -19.52
N VAL A 340 -7.82 -1.00 -19.87
CA VAL A 340 -8.98 -1.77 -19.41
C VAL A 340 -8.51 -3.02 -18.69
N LYS A 341 -8.94 -3.18 -17.43
CA LYS A 341 -8.65 -4.36 -16.62
C LYS A 341 -9.95 -5.13 -16.33
N LEU A 342 -10.00 -6.41 -16.69
CA LEU A 342 -11.17 -7.26 -16.50
C LEU A 342 -10.88 -8.30 -15.41
N GLU A 343 -11.59 -8.21 -14.29
CA GLU A 343 -11.42 -9.07 -13.11
C GLU A 343 -12.71 -9.82 -12.77
N GLY A 344 -12.83 -11.06 -13.26
CA GLY A 344 -13.93 -11.95 -12.89
C GLY A 344 -13.57 -12.82 -11.68
N ARG A 345 -14.33 -12.71 -10.60
CA ARG A 345 -14.28 -13.62 -9.46
C ARG A 345 -15.30 -14.72 -9.66
N VAL A 346 -14.82 -15.96 -9.72
CA VAL A 346 -15.67 -17.15 -9.87
C VAL A 346 -15.99 -17.72 -8.49
N ILE A 347 -17.28 -17.94 -8.20
CA ILE A 347 -17.74 -18.65 -7.00
C ILE A 347 -17.79 -20.14 -7.37
N PRO A 348 -16.93 -20.98 -6.80
CA PRO A 348 -16.95 -22.43 -7.10
C PRO A 348 -18.28 -23.04 -6.69
N VAL A 349 -18.86 -23.83 -7.57
CA VAL A 349 -20.03 -24.64 -7.19
C VAL A 349 -19.54 -25.76 -6.28
N VAL A 350 -19.94 -25.70 -5.02
CA VAL A 350 -19.66 -26.79 -4.08
C VAL A 350 -20.50 -28.01 -4.48
N ARG A 351 -19.96 -28.81 -5.39
CA ARG A 351 -20.55 -30.12 -5.71
C ARG A 351 -20.29 -31.03 -4.53
N THR A 352 -21.31 -31.24 -3.72
CA THR A 352 -21.27 -32.26 -2.68
C THR A 352 -21.22 -33.62 -3.36
N ARG A 353 -20.03 -34.16 -3.59
CA ARG A 353 -19.84 -35.47 -4.26
C ARG A 353 -20.48 -36.62 -3.48
N ALA A 354 -20.77 -36.44 -2.19
CA ALA A 354 -21.51 -37.35 -1.34
C ALA A 354 -22.12 -36.58 -0.16
N ALA A 355 -23.39 -36.22 -0.28
CA ALA A 355 -24.12 -35.53 0.80
C ALA A 355 -24.20 -36.44 2.05
N GLY A 356 -23.90 -35.90 3.22
CA GLY A 356 -23.98 -36.62 4.50
C GLY A 356 -22.79 -37.51 4.84
N ILE A 357 -21.78 -37.66 3.97
CA ILE A 357 -20.63 -38.54 4.21
C ILE A 357 -19.82 -38.16 5.47
N SER A 358 -19.78 -36.87 5.81
CA SER A 358 -19.11 -36.39 7.03
C SER A 358 -19.79 -36.80 8.33
N GLN A 359 -21.08 -37.15 8.25
CA GLN A 359 -21.91 -37.58 9.39
C GLN A 359 -21.83 -39.06 9.68
N GLU A 360 -21.26 -39.86 8.77
CA GLU A 360 -21.09 -41.29 8.98
C GLU A 360 -20.10 -41.58 10.13
N ALA A 361 -20.49 -42.56 10.96
CA ALA A 361 -19.82 -42.84 12.25
C ALA A 361 -18.43 -43.45 12.10
N SER A 362 -18.09 -44.09 10.98
CA SER A 362 -16.82 -44.77 10.74
C SER A 362 -16.23 -44.45 9.35
N ILE A 363 -14.91 -44.59 9.21
CA ILE A 363 -14.24 -44.42 7.94
C ILE A 363 -14.76 -45.41 6.89
N ALA A 364 -15.02 -46.66 7.30
CA ALA A 364 -15.60 -47.68 6.42
C ALA A 364 -16.99 -47.27 5.91
N ALA A 365 -17.85 -46.74 6.80
CA ALA A 365 -19.17 -46.22 6.42
C ALA A 365 -19.05 -45.03 5.47
N LYS A 366 -18.07 -44.12 5.70
CA LYS A 366 -17.79 -42.98 4.80
C LYS A 366 -17.35 -43.44 3.43
N VAL A 367 -16.48 -44.47 3.34
CA VAL A 367 -16.04 -45.07 2.06
C VAL A 367 -17.20 -45.72 1.33
N GLN A 368 -18.08 -46.46 2.05
CA GLN A 368 -19.28 -47.07 1.46
C GLN A 368 -20.25 -46.03 0.92
N ALA A 369 -20.53 -44.99 1.72
CA ALA A 369 -21.43 -43.90 1.31
C ALA A 369 -20.86 -43.16 0.08
N TRP A 370 -19.55 -42.92 0.05
CA TRP A 370 -18.88 -42.32 -1.10
C TRP A 370 -18.95 -43.22 -2.34
N ALA A 371 -18.64 -44.51 -2.20
CA ALA A 371 -18.69 -45.45 -3.30
C ALA A 371 -20.11 -45.55 -3.91
N LYS A 372 -21.13 -45.56 -3.05
CA LYS A 372 -22.54 -45.55 -3.48
C LYS A 372 -22.91 -44.25 -4.21
N ALA A 373 -22.48 -43.10 -3.71
CA ALA A 373 -22.78 -41.79 -4.30
C ALA A 373 -22.06 -41.53 -5.64
N THR A 374 -20.90 -42.17 -5.84
CA THR A 374 -20.07 -42.03 -7.06
C THR A 374 -20.19 -43.21 -8.01
N GLU A 375 -21.05 -44.21 -7.71
CA GLU A 375 -21.20 -45.47 -8.46
C GLU A 375 -19.90 -46.25 -8.57
N ALA A 376 -18.95 -46.03 -7.65
CA ALA A 376 -17.70 -46.77 -7.61
C ALA A 376 -17.87 -48.11 -6.90
N LYS A 377 -17.01 -49.12 -7.26
CA LYS A 377 -16.99 -50.40 -6.57
C LYS A 377 -16.44 -50.22 -5.15
N GLY A 378 -17.27 -50.38 -4.12
CA GLY A 378 -16.89 -50.17 -2.73
C GLY A 378 -15.98 -51.26 -2.15
N GLU A 379 -16.15 -52.53 -2.59
CA GLU A 379 -15.40 -53.68 -2.04
C GLU A 379 -13.86 -53.53 -2.14
N PRO A 380 -13.27 -53.13 -3.29
CA PRO A 380 -11.83 -52.94 -3.37
C PRO A 380 -11.33 -51.83 -2.47
N LEU A 381 -12.13 -50.73 -2.28
CA LEU A 381 -11.77 -49.62 -1.44
C LEU A 381 -11.80 -49.99 0.04
N LEU A 382 -12.77 -50.78 0.46
CA LEU A 382 -12.86 -51.29 1.83
C LEU A 382 -11.71 -52.28 2.13
N ALA A 383 -11.34 -53.14 1.18
CA ALA A 383 -10.19 -54.03 1.32
C ALA A 383 -8.87 -53.21 1.46
N CYS A 384 -8.72 -52.14 0.69
CA CYS A 384 -7.58 -51.22 0.85
C CYS A 384 -7.60 -50.55 2.20
N LEU A 385 -8.77 -50.06 2.66
CA LEU A 385 -8.91 -49.44 3.98
C LEU A 385 -8.53 -50.40 5.11
N GLU A 386 -8.98 -51.66 5.03
CA GLU A 386 -8.65 -52.70 6.00
C GLU A 386 -7.15 -52.99 6.04
N ALA A 387 -6.53 -53.10 4.85
CA ALA A 387 -5.08 -53.24 4.77
C ALA A 387 -4.31 -52.05 5.41
N LEU A 388 -4.77 -50.84 5.14
CA LEU A 388 -4.18 -49.61 5.76
C LEU A 388 -4.35 -49.58 7.28
N GLN A 389 -5.37 -50.22 7.83
CA GLN A 389 -5.61 -50.25 9.29
C GLN A 389 -4.87 -51.37 10.01
N GLN A 390 -4.56 -52.45 9.30
CA GLN A 390 -3.99 -53.68 9.89
C GLN A 390 -2.51 -53.89 9.61
N LYS A 391 -1.95 -53.25 8.57
CA LYS A 391 -0.56 -53.44 8.13
C LYS A 391 0.27 -52.19 8.35
N THR A 392 1.57 -52.39 8.56
CA THR A 392 2.54 -51.29 8.60
C THR A 392 2.80 -50.73 7.19
N PRO A 393 3.30 -49.50 7.04
CA PRO A 393 3.68 -48.93 5.76
C PRO A 393 4.67 -49.83 4.98
N GLU A 394 5.61 -50.47 5.71
CA GLU A 394 6.62 -51.37 5.12
C GLU A 394 6.00 -52.66 4.57
N GLU A 395 5.03 -53.22 5.27
CA GLU A 395 4.30 -54.41 4.83
C GLU A 395 3.45 -54.10 3.60
N ILE A 396 2.78 -52.95 3.56
CA ILE A 396 2.00 -52.51 2.40
C ILE A 396 2.91 -52.27 1.19
N ALA A 397 4.06 -51.63 1.37
CA ALA A 397 5.03 -51.44 0.31
C ALA A 397 5.56 -52.75 -0.25
N SER A 398 5.87 -53.72 0.63
CA SER A 398 6.29 -55.07 0.23
C SER A 398 5.23 -55.79 -0.56
N ASP A 399 3.97 -55.73 -0.13
CA ASP A 399 2.84 -56.35 -0.83
C ASP A 399 2.61 -55.73 -2.23
N ILE A 400 2.80 -54.44 -2.37
CA ILE A 400 2.67 -53.76 -3.67
C ILE A 400 3.79 -54.19 -4.63
N LEU A 401 5.03 -54.24 -4.13
CA LEU A 401 6.21 -54.57 -4.91
C LEU A 401 6.26 -56.05 -5.31
N THR A 402 5.63 -56.94 -4.52
CA THR A 402 5.60 -58.40 -4.78
C THR A 402 4.39 -58.86 -5.62
N ARG A 403 3.42 -57.97 -5.88
CA ARG A 403 2.29 -58.29 -6.76
C ARG A 403 2.78 -58.44 -8.19
N PRO A 404 2.47 -59.58 -8.87
CA PRO A 404 2.78 -59.72 -10.29
C PRO A 404 2.02 -58.61 -11.06
N ILE A 405 2.71 -57.91 -11.95
CA ILE A 405 2.13 -56.90 -12.85
C ILE A 405 1.21 -57.71 -13.82
N VAL A 406 -0.06 -57.84 -13.43
CA VAL A 406 -1.09 -58.25 -14.35
C VAL A 406 -1.33 -57.07 -15.27
N ALA A 407 -0.95 -57.20 -16.55
CA ALA A 407 -1.21 -56.17 -17.56
C ALA A 407 -2.69 -55.80 -17.55
N GLN A 408 -3.04 -54.67 -17.00
CA GLN A 408 -4.36 -54.08 -17.14
C GLN A 408 -4.47 -53.49 -18.54
N THR A 409 -4.94 -54.32 -19.45
CA THR A 409 -5.44 -53.88 -20.75
C THR A 409 -6.78 -53.19 -20.52
N ALA A 410 -6.88 -51.97 -21.00
CA ALA A 410 -8.07 -51.14 -21.17
C ALA A 410 -8.67 -50.45 -19.95
N MET A 411 -8.20 -49.25 -19.69
CA MET A 411 -9.09 -48.11 -19.33
C MET A 411 -8.54 -46.83 -19.94
N HIS A 412 -9.26 -46.31 -20.92
CA HIS A 412 -9.20 -44.96 -21.51
C HIS A 412 -7.81 -44.43 -21.93
N ALA A 413 -7.52 -44.66 -23.21
CA ALA A 413 -6.50 -43.89 -23.93
C ALA A 413 -6.87 -42.40 -23.87
N VAL A 414 -6.10 -41.64 -23.16
CA VAL A 414 -5.97 -40.18 -23.37
C VAL A 414 -5.26 -40.04 -24.73
N PRO A 415 -5.72 -39.22 -25.65
CA PRO A 415 -5.06 -39.08 -26.95
C PRO A 415 -3.62 -38.62 -26.78
N ASP A 416 -2.69 -39.25 -27.48
CA ASP A 416 -1.23 -39.04 -27.44
C ASP A 416 -0.74 -37.61 -27.77
N THR A 417 -1.63 -36.68 -28.01
CA THR A 417 -1.31 -35.29 -28.37
C THR A 417 -0.96 -34.36 -27.20
N GLU A 418 -1.36 -34.70 -25.98
CA GLU A 418 -1.02 -33.85 -24.82
C GLU A 418 0.29 -34.22 -24.12
N CYS A 419 0.73 -35.50 -24.23
CA CYS A 419 2.02 -35.91 -23.66
C CYS A 419 3.24 -35.41 -24.44
N ALA A 420 3.11 -35.17 -25.75
CA ALA A 420 4.20 -34.65 -26.57
C ALA A 420 4.53 -33.18 -26.28
N ALA A 421 3.50 -32.34 -25.97
CA ALA A 421 3.69 -30.95 -25.65
C ALA A 421 4.40 -30.73 -24.30
N ILE A 422 4.13 -31.57 -23.30
CA ILE A 422 4.77 -31.47 -21.96
C ILE A 422 6.22 -31.95 -22.02
N ALA A 423 6.57 -32.91 -22.89
CA ALA A 423 7.94 -33.38 -23.04
C ALA A 423 8.84 -32.39 -23.83
N GLU A 424 8.27 -31.57 -24.71
CA GLU A 424 9.00 -30.52 -25.43
C GLU A 424 9.24 -29.30 -24.56
N GLU A 425 8.30 -28.93 -23.70
CA GLU A 425 8.49 -27.83 -22.71
C GLU A 425 9.53 -28.16 -21.62
N ALA A 426 9.62 -29.44 -21.20
CA ALA A 426 10.63 -29.89 -20.24
C ALA A 426 12.05 -29.90 -20.82
N LYS A 427 12.22 -30.14 -22.12
CA LYS A 427 13.51 -30.11 -22.79
C LYS A 427 14.05 -28.68 -23.05
N ALA A 428 13.16 -27.72 -23.17
CA ALA A 428 13.53 -26.31 -23.36
C ALA A 428 14.08 -25.64 -22.08
N LEU A 429 13.94 -26.28 -20.91
CA LEU A 429 14.41 -25.80 -19.62
C LEU A 429 15.79 -26.34 -19.19
N GLU A 430 16.40 -27.24 -19.99
CA GLU A 430 17.71 -27.87 -19.69
C GLU A 430 18.91 -27.31 -20.50
N GLU A 431 18.74 -26.29 -21.32
CA GLU A 431 19.89 -25.66 -21.95
C GLU A 431 20.57 -24.65 -21.00
N PRO A 432 21.89 -24.76 -20.78
CA PRO A 432 22.60 -23.85 -19.88
C PRO A 432 22.71 -22.47 -20.51
N VAL A 433 22.22 -21.46 -19.80
CA VAL A 433 22.42 -20.05 -20.13
C VAL A 433 23.91 -19.73 -19.96
N GLU A 434 24.62 -19.52 -21.06
CA GLU A 434 25.95 -18.92 -21.02
C GLU A 434 25.83 -17.47 -20.53
N LEU A 435 26.49 -17.19 -19.41
CA LEU A 435 26.68 -15.89 -18.84
C LEU A 435 27.72 -15.10 -19.68
N PHE A 436 27.27 -14.00 -20.25
CA PHE A 436 28.12 -12.84 -20.58
C PHE A 436 27.56 -11.58 -19.93
#